data_ad89b3d318a32a7aab71eb20144cbbb0
#
_entry.id   ad89b3d318a32a7aab71eb20144cbbb0
#
_cell.length_a   1.000
_cell.length_b   1.000
_cell.length_c   1.000
_cell.angle_alpha   90.00
_cell.angle_beta   90.00
_cell.angle_gamma   90.00
#
_symmetry.space_group_name_H-M   'P 1'
#
loop_
_entity.id
_entity.type
_entity.pdbx_description
1 polymer ?
#
loop_
_entity_poly.entity_id
_entity_poly.type
_entity_poly.pdbx_seq_one_letter_code
_entity_poly.pdbx_strand_id
1 'polypeptide(L)'
;MIEMDCTCVQKHHSIPTEVIEVSDHAIEKTAEILKDYRRIFMVADENTYEVAGRRVEELLKASGQLSHTLILPSPALPNAENVGKVLMEAGRDRAVYDINAWSLNPDYILAVGSGSLNDTCRMVSYRLGIPYGVVGTAPSMDGYASVVAPLLNGRRKIVYNCSIARHIIIDLSVNCQAPYPLLLSGVGDMIGKYVAILDWEISRELNGEYYCGQIADMVLKATDQCVTAAANLKARDTAAIRAASEGLILSGECIAFCGSSRPASGTEHMIGQTWEVMDVEEGKVPNLHGIEVGEGTFTAIELFRRLYQETDDAPVKALIGKYLPAFDRIGQLQRELRIPFTVTDRKRFTEGILRGRTFRDRYTVLQYLYDHGRLEEYADSVYQTVMDKYCFRTFREQFPDWNA
;
A
#
# COMPACT_ATOMS: atom_id res chain seq x y z
N MET A 1 7.11 20.79 -2.48
CA MET A 1 6.79 20.36 -1.09
C MET A 1 5.30 20.53 -0.87
N ILE A 2 4.60 19.54 -0.33
CA ILE A 2 3.19 19.62 -0.01
C ILE A 2 3.04 19.91 1.49
N GLU A 3 2.25 20.90 1.84
CA GLU A 3 2.11 21.42 3.20
C GLU A 3 0.63 21.52 3.59
N MET A 4 0.34 21.32 4.87
CA MET A 4 -1.01 21.39 5.41
C MET A 4 -0.98 21.97 6.83
N ASP A 5 -1.65 23.10 7.05
CA ASP A 5 -1.92 23.60 8.38
C ASP A 5 -3.04 22.81 9.06
N CYS A 6 -2.90 22.60 10.36
CA CYS A 6 -3.80 21.75 11.12
C CYS A 6 -4.10 22.33 12.51
N THR A 7 -5.27 21.98 13.05
CA THR A 7 -5.67 22.34 14.42
C THR A 7 -5.17 21.34 15.48
N CYS A 8 -4.53 20.22 15.05
CA CYS A 8 -3.96 19.24 15.97
C CYS A 8 -2.71 19.78 16.70
N VAL A 9 -2.16 19.01 17.62
CA VAL A 9 -0.99 19.41 18.44
C VAL A 9 0.28 19.67 17.62
N GLN A 10 0.39 19.06 16.42
CA GLN A 10 1.52 19.31 15.50
C GLN A 10 1.39 20.63 14.73
N LYS A 11 0.16 21.14 14.58
CA LYS A 11 -0.21 22.42 13.92
C LYS A 11 0.14 22.51 12.44
N HIS A 12 1.19 21.89 11.98
CA HIS A 12 1.67 21.92 10.61
C HIS A 12 2.21 20.56 10.19
N HIS A 13 1.88 20.13 8.98
CA HIS A 13 2.37 18.89 8.37
C HIS A 13 2.99 19.22 7.01
N SER A 14 4.11 18.59 6.69
CA SER A 14 4.77 18.76 5.40
C SER A 14 5.44 17.49 4.92
N ILE A 15 5.44 17.30 3.60
CA ILE A 15 6.13 16.19 2.94
C ILE A 15 6.96 16.71 1.77
N PRO A 16 8.07 16.04 1.44
CA PRO A 16 8.97 16.50 0.38
C PRO A 16 8.46 16.25 -1.05
N THR A 17 7.30 15.64 -1.23
CA THR A 17 6.67 15.45 -2.54
C THR A 17 6.41 16.80 -3.21
N GLU A 18 6.75 16.92 -4.47
CA GLU A 18 6.68 18.17 -5.24
C GLU A 18 5.55 18.15 -6.26
N VAL A 19 5.37 17.02 -6.94
CA VAL A 19 4.35 16.85 -7.97
C VAL A 19 3.64 15.50 -7.81
N ILE A 20 2.31 15.55 -7.84
CA ILE A 20 1.44 14.38 -8.02
C ILE A 20 0.62 14.65 -9.28
N GLU A 21 0.88 13.90 -10.33
CA GLU A 21 0.18 14.00 -11.62
C GLU A 21 -0.64 12.75 -11.85
N VAL A 22 -1.97 12.90 -11.84
CA VAL A 22 -2.93 11.82 -12.10
C VAL A 22 -3.83 12.25 -13.25
N SER A 23 -3.50 11.86 -14.46
CA SER A 23 -4.30 12.21 -15.65
C SER A 23 -4.16 11.19 -16.78
N ASP A 24 -5.00 11.33 -17.80
CA ASP A 24 -4.81 10.61 -19.04
C ASP A 24 -3.52 11.09 -19.72
N HIS A 25 -2.73 10.16 -20.21
CA HIS A 25 -1.44 10.44 -20.86
C HIS A 25 -0.43 11.20 -19.97
N ALA A 26 -0.48 10.99 -18.65
CA ALA A 26 0.45 11.62 -17.69
C ALA A 26 1.92 11.29 -17.99
N ILE A 27 2.20 10.13 -18.59
CA ILE A 27 3.55 9.72 -19.00
C ILE A 27 4.16 10.74 -19.95
N GLU A 28 3.39 11.37 -20.86
CA GLU A 28 3.89 12.36 -21.81
C GLU A 28 4.46 13.62 -21.13
N LYS A 29 4.10 13.87 -19.88
CA LYS A 29 4.59 14.99 -19.08
C LYS A 29 5.88 14.67 -18.30
N THR A 30 6.36 13.41 -18.32
CA THR A 30 7.47 12.95 -17.46
C THR A 30 8.72 13.81 -17.63
N ALA A 31 9.13 14.10 -18.87
CA ALA A 31 10.35 14.89 -19.13
C ALA A 31 10.22 16.34 -18.60
N GLU A 32 9.04 16.95 -18.70
CA GLU A 32 8.79 18.30 -18.18
C GLU A 32 8.69 18.30 -16.64
N ILE A 33 8.02 17.32 -16.05
CA ILE A 33 7.95 17.18 -14.59
C ILE A 33 9.35 17.02 -13.98
N LEU A 34 10.24 16.29 -14.67
CA LEU A 34 11.59 15.99 -14.20
C LEU A 34 12.66 16.92 -14.79
N LYS A 35 12.31 18.10 -15.31
CA LYS A 35 13.19 19.03 -16.03
C LYS A 35 14.42 19.49 -15.25
N ASP A 36 14.37 19.45 -13.93
CA ASP A 36 15.46 19.88 -13.04
C ASP A 36 16.56 18.81 -12.90
N TYR A 37 16.32 17.58 -13.39
CA TYR A 37 17.24 16.45 -13.33
C TYR A 37 17.84 16.14 -14.70
N ARG A 38 19.13 15.82 -14.72
CA ARG A 38 19.91 15.66 -15.96
C ARG A 38 20.45 14.26 -16.18
N ARG A 39 20.48 13.45 -15.14
CA ARG A 39 21.01 12.09 -15.18
C ARG A 39 20.06 11.14 -14.46
N ILE A 40 18.93 10.89 -15.10
CA ILE A 40 17.86 10.05 -14.54
C ILE A 40 18.24 8.58 -14.78
N PHE A 41 18.33 7.82 -13.69
CA PHE A 41 18.44 6.37 -13.71
C PHE A 41 17.05 5.77 -13.61
N MET A 42 16.57 5.15 -14.68
CA MET A 42 15.26 4.53 -14.76
C MET A 42 15.35 3.05 -14.42
N VAL A 43 14.41 2.56 -13.61
CA VAL A 43 14.30 1.14 -13.20
C VAL A 43 12.88 0.66 -13.48
N ALA A 44 12.78 -0.45 -14.23
CA ALA A 44 11.55 -1.15 -14.54
C ALA A 44 11.75 -2.67 -14.39
N ASP A 45 10.71 -3.47 -14.47
CA ASP A 45 10.82 -4.87 -14.81
C ASP A 45 10.33 -5.14 -16.25
N GLU A 46 10.49 -6.37 -16.74
CA GLU A 46 10.14 -6.71 -18.12
C GLU A 46 8.67 -6.34 -18.45
N ASN A 47 7.73 -6.61 -17.53
CA ASN A 47 6.32 -6.31 -17.74
C ASN A 47 6.05 -4.79 -17.74
N THR A 48 6.57 -4.08 -16.75
CA THR A 48 6.33 -2.64 -16.59
C THR A 48 7.09 -1.81 -17.62
N TYR A 49 8.20 -2.32 -18.13
CA TYR A 49 8.91 -1.71 -19.26
C TYR A 49 8.06 -1.73 -20.53
N GLU A 50 7.40 -2.86 -20.83
CA GLU A 50 6.55 -2.95 -22.04
C GLU A 50 5.30 -2.08 -21.94
N VAL A 51 4.66 -1.96 -20.78
CA VAL A 51 3.40 -1.21 -20.65
C VAL A 51 3.60 0.31 -20.49
N ALA A 52 4.75 0.75 -19.99
CA ALA A 52 5.03 2.16 -19.69
C ALA A 52 6.50 2.56 -19.89
N GLY A 53 7.43 1.71 -19.47
CA GLY A 53 8.85 2.03 -19.38
C GLY A 53 9.46 2.41 -20.73
N ARG A 54 9.15 1.72 -21.80
CA ARG A 54 9.63 2.04 -23.17
C ARG A 54 9.28 3.48 -23.56
N ARG A 55 8.06 3.91 -23.30
CA ARG A 55 7.63 5.28 -23.63
C ARG A 55 8.32 6.32 -22.75
N VAL A 56 8.43 6.05 -21.46
CA VAL A 56 9.18 6.92 -20.52
C VAL A 56 10.64 7.05 -20.94
N GLU A 57 11.28 5.94 -21.29
CA GLU A 57 12.68 5.91 -21.77
C GLU A 57 12.87 6.77 -23.03
N GLU A 58 11.98 6.65 -24.03
CA GLU A 58 12.00 7.45 -25.26
C GLU A 58 11.92 8.94 -24.96
N LEU A 59 10.99 9.36 -24.07
CA LEU A 59 10.84 10.76 -23.67
C LEU A 59 12.06 11.32 -22.98
N LEU A 60 12.66 10.56 -22.04
CA LEU A 60 13.85 10.96 -21.31
C LEU A 60 15.10 10.97 -22.20
N LYS A 61 15.21 10.07 -23.21
CA LYS A 61 16.27 10.11 -24.23
C LYS A 61 16.13 11.36 -25.12
N ALA A 62 14.92 11.64 -25.58
CA ALA A 62 14.64 12.78 -26.45
C ALA A 62 14.95 14.13 -25.76
N SER A 63 14.71 14.23 -24.45
CA SER A 63 15.02 15.41 -23.64
C SER A 63 16.48 15.48 -23.17
N GLY A 64 17.27 14.42 -23.40
CA GLY A 64 18.67 14.34 -22.95
C GLY A 64 18.83 14.16 -21.42
N GLN A 65 17.78 13.68 -20.73
CA GLN A 65 17.78 13.51 -19.27
C GLN A 65 18.13 12.07 -18.82
N LEU A 66 18.03 11.08 -19.72
CA LEU A 66 18.27 9.68 -19.37
C LEU A 66 19.77 9.41 -19.22
N SER A 67 20.18 8.88 -18.07
CA SER A 67 21.51 8.34 -17.83
C SER A 67 21.60 6.86 -18.21
N HIS A 68 20.71 6.06 -17.64
CA HIS A 68 20.69 4.61 -17.80
C HIS A 68 19.30 4.03 -17.53
N THR A 69 19.03 2.85 -18.11
CA THR A 69 17.84 2.05 -17.83
C THR A 69 18.26 0.66 -17.35
N LEU A 70 17.73 0.24 -16.20
CA LEU A 70 17.83 -1.13 -15.72
C LEU A 70 16.47 -1.81 -15.80
N ILE A 71 16.41 -2.94 -16.50
CA ILE A 71 15.22 -3.80 -16.58
C ILE A 71 15.49 -5.05 -15.76
N LEU A 72 14.71 -5.23 -14.69
CA LEU A 72 14.78 -6.43 -13.84
C LEU A 72 13.92 -7.55 -14.44
N PRO A 73 14.27 -8.83 -14.21
CA PRO A 73 13.39 -9.95 -14.55
C PRO A 73 12.05 -9.83 -13.84
N SER A 74 10.96 -10.19 -14.53
CA SER A 74 9.60 -10.17 -13.97
C SER A 74 9.23 -11.53 -13.35
N PRO A 75 8.52 -11.53 -12.19
CA PRO A 75 8.16 -10.38 -11.37
C PRO A 75 9.33 -9.87 -10.53
N ALA A 76 9.54 -8.56 -10.51
CA ALA A 76 10.58 -7.95 -9.68
C ALA A 76 10.11 -7.83 -8.23
N LEU A 77 10.49 -8.77 -7.38
CA LEU A 77 10.16 -8.74 -5.95
C LEU A 77 10.95 -7.65 -5.21
N PRO A 78 10.37 -7.00 -4.19
CA PRO A 78 11.06 -6.01 -3.37
C PRO A 78 11.94 -6.75 -2.33
N ASN A 79 13.05 -7.30 -2.79
CA ASN A 79 13.95 -8.12 -1.98
C ASN A 79 15.38 -7.59 -1.97
N ALA A 80 16.19 -8.14 -1.06
CA ALA A 80 17.58 -7.73 -0.89
C ALA A 80 18.40 -7.91 -2.18
N GLU A 81 18.09 -8.90 -3.01
CA GLU A 81 18.79 -9.16 -4.28
C GLU A 81 18.52 -8.04 -5.29
N ASN A 82 17.25 -7.69 -5.53
CA ASN A 82 16.88 -6.63 -6.47
C ASN A 82 17.31 -5.25 -5.98
N VAL A 83 17.21 -4.97 -4.68
CA VAL A 83 17.81 -3.77 -4.07
C VAL A 83 19.30 -3.72 -4.33
N GLY A 84 20.02 -4.84 -4.17
CA GLY A 84 21.45 -4.96 -4.46
C GLY A 84 21.80 -4.68 -5.92
N LYS A 85 21.06 -5.25 -6.88
CA LYS A 85 21.23 -5.01 -8.31
C LYS A 85 21.07 -3.53 -8.67
N VAL A 86 19.97 -2.91 -8.21
CA VAL A 86 19.70 -1.49 -8.48
C VAL A 86 20.75 -0.58 -7.83
N LEU A 87 21.16 -0.90 -6.59
CA LEU A 87 22.20 -0.15 -5.87
C LEU A 87 23.57 -0.20 -6.58
N MET A 88 23.97 -1.38 -7.05
CA MET A 88 25.24 -1.57 -7.76
C MET A 88 25.24 -0.85 -9.10
N GLU A 89 24.14 -0.89 -9.86
CA GLU A 89 24.03 -0.15 -11.11
C GLU A 89 24.03 1.37 -10.89
N ALA A 90 23.28 1.88 -9.92
CA ALA A 90 23.26 3.30 -9.59
C ALA A 90 24.61 3.84 -9.10
N GLY A 91 25.45 2.99 -8.49
CA GLY A 91 26.77 3.34 -7.95
C GLY A 91 27.96 3.02 -8.87
N ARG A 92 27.74 2.64 -10.13
CA ARG A 92 28.81 2.23 -11.07
C ARG A 92 29.83 3.33 -11.35
N ASP A 93 29.46 4.59 -11.21
CA ASP A 93 30.37 5.74 -11.32
C ASP A 93 31.58 5.67 -10.35
N ARG A 94 31.49 4.85 -9.30
CA ARG A 94 32.52 4.62 -8.28
C ARG A 94 33.34 3.37 -8.53
N ALA A 95 33.11 2.64 -9.61
CA ALA A 95 33.85 1.44 -9.95
C ALA A 95 35.26 1.82 -10.47
N VAL A 96 36.29 1.18 -9.90
CA VAL A 96 37.72 1.48 -10.25
C VAL A 96 38.08 0.95 -11.64
N TYR A 97 37.43 -0.13 -12.10
CA TYR A 97 37.77 -0.83 -13.35
C TYR A 97 36.67 -0.86 -14.40
N ASP A 98 35.55 -0.23 -14.16
CA ASP A 98 34.51 -0.10 -15.18
C ASP A 98 34.78 1.14 -16.05
N ILE A 99 35.29 0.92 -17.23
CA ILE A 99 35.65 2.01 -18.18
C ILE A 99 34.42 2.76 -18.69
N ASN A 100 33.21 2.26 -18.48
CA ASN A 100 31.96 2.90 -18.89
C ASN A 100 31.22 3.59 -17.71
N ALA A 101 31.72 3.47 -16.48
CA ALA A 101 31.08 3.98 -15.29
C ALA A 101 30.93 5.51 -15.21
N TRP A 102 31.83 6.24 -15.88
CA TRP A 102 31.90 7.71 -15.83
C TRP A 102 30.69 8.44 -16.42
N SER A 103 29.80 7.74 -17.14
CA SER A 103 28.59 8.30 -17.72
C SER A 103 27.33 8.11 -16.83
N LEU A 104 27.42 7.32 -15.76
CA LEU A 104 26.23 6.84 -15.03
C LEU A 104 25.87 7.62 -13.78
N ASN A 105 26.70 8.49 -13.24
CA ASN A 105 26.46 9.22 -12.01
C ASN A 105 25.03 9.84 -11.93
N PRO A 106 24.01 9.13 -11.45
CA PRO A 106 22.64 9.61 -11.49
C PRO A 106 22.40 10.71 -10.45
N ASP A 107 21.58 11.68 -10.80
CA ASP A 107 21.07 12.71 -9.89
C ASP A 107 19.59 12.47 -9.49
N TYR A 108 18.97 11.46 -10.10
CA TYR A 108 17.60 11.05 -9.83
C TYR A 108 17.37 9.58 -10.16
N ILE A 109 16.51 8.92 -9.36
CA ILE A 109 16.06 7.56 -9.62
C ILE A 109 14.58 7.59 -10.00
N LEU A 110 14.20 6.98 -11.12
CA LEU A 110 12.81 6.87 -11.56
C LEU A 110 12.38 5.41 -11.58
N ALA A 111 11.49 5.04 -10.67
CA ALA A 111 10.81 3.74 -10.71
C ALA A 111 9.69 3.78 -11.75
N VAL A 112 9.60 2.77 -12.62
CA VAL A 112 8.47 2.58 -13.53
C VAL A 112 7.82 1.24 -13.20
N GLY A 113 6.74 1.27 -12.43
CA GLY A 113 6.11 0.06 -11.93
C GLY A 113 5.13 0.29 -10.80
N SER A 114 4.75 -0.78 -10.11
CA SER A 114 3.90 -0.69 -8.93
C SER A 114 4.70 -0.83 -7.62
N GLY A 115 4.10 -1.34 -6.55
CA GLY A 115 4.67 -1.36 -5.20
C GLY A 115 6.08 -1.91 -5.10
N SER A 116 6.37 -3.04 -5.74
CA SER A 116 7.67 -3.71 -5.63
C SER A 116 8.83 -2.87 -6.16
N LEU A 117 8.66 -2.28 -7.35
CA LEU A 117 9.67 -1.40 -7.95
C LEU A 117 9.79 -0.08 -7.21
N ASN A 118 8.64 0.47 -6.77
CA ASN A 118 8.62 1.67 -5.94
C ASN A 118 9.43 1.47 -4.65
N ASP A 119 9.21 0.39 -3.91
CA ASP A 119 9.89 0.12 -2.63
C ASP A 119 11.38 -0.20 -2.82
N THR A 120 11.73 -0.90 -3.89
CA THR A 120 13.12 -1.17 -4.28
C THR A 120 13.86 0.14 -4.56
N CYS A 121 13.30 1.00 -5.42
CA CYS A 121 13.91 2.29 -5.78
C CYS A 121 13.92 3.28 -4.60
N ARG A 122 12.89 3.30 -3.78
CA ARG A 122 12.83 4.06 -2.54
C ARG A 122 13.97 3.72 -1.59
N MET A 123 14.22 2.42 -1.38
CA MET A 123 15.33 1.95 -0.55
C MET A 123 16.68 2.39 -1.13
N VAL A 124 16.88 2.25 -2.44
CA VAL A 124 18.13 2.66 -3.11
C VAL A 124 18.32 4.17 -3.03
N SER A 125 17.26 4.95 -3.28
CA SER A 125 17.25 6.41 -3.10
C SER A 125 17.72 6.80 -1.69
N TYR A 126 17.14 6.18 -0.68
CA TYR A 126 17.52 6.43 0.71
C TYR A 126 18.99 6.11 0.99
N ARG A 127 19.49 4.98 0.49
CA ARG A 127 20.88 4.55 0.71
C ARG A 127 21.91 5.42 0.02
N LEU A 128 21.58 5.97 -1.15
CA LEU A 128 22.48 6.82 -1.92
C LEU A 128 22.32 8.33 -1.62
N GLY A 129 21.23 8.72 -0.94
CA GLY A 129 20.90 10.12 -0.74
C GLY A 129 20.48 10.84 -2.02
N ILE A 130 19.97 10.11 -3.02
CA ILE A 130 19.52 10.62 -4.32
C ILE A 130 18.00 10.70 -4.32
N PRO A 131 17.35 11.80 -4.74
CA PRO A 131 15.90 11.88 -4.84
C PRO A 131 15.36 10.88 -5.85
N TYR A 132 14.10 10.43 -5.64
CA TYR A 132 13.44 9.53 -6.54
C TYR A 132 11.98 9.92 -6.79
N GLY A 133 11.40 9.35 -7.84
CA GLY A 133 9.99 9.37 -8.15
C GLY A 133 9.52 8.08 -8.77
N VAL A 134 8.23 8.03 -9.05
CA VAL A 134 7.59 6.84 -9.58
C VAL A 134 6.59 7.18 -10.68
N VAL A 135 6.64 6.41 -11.76
CA VAL A 135 5.55 6.25 -12.74
C VAL A 135 4.80 5.00 -12.34
N GLY A 136 3.65 5.17 -11.70
CA GLY A 136 2.85 4.07 -11.16
C GLY A 136 2.03 3.38 -12.25
N THR A 137 2.23 2.07 -12.42
CA THR A 137 1.57 1.29 -13.48
C THR A 137 0.29 0.57 -13.04
N ALA A 138 0.00 0.53 -11.75
CA ALA A 138 -1.23 -0.05 -11.20
C ALA A 138 -1.58 0.55 -9.84
N PRO A 139 -2.86 0.87 -9.55
CA PRO A 139 -3.31 1.33 -8.25
C PRO A 139 -3.50 0.12 -7.30
N SER A 140 -2.41 -0.47 -6.81
CA SER A 140 -2.43 -1.75 -6.10
C SER A 140 -2.23 -1.66 -4.59
N MET A 141 -1.73 -0.52 -4.07
CA MET A 141 -1.43 -0.28 -2.65
C MET A 141 -1.17 1.21 -2.39
N ASP A 142 -1.17 1.65 -1.13
CA ASP A 142 -0.98 3.05 -0.73
C ASP A 142 0.49 3.49 -0.56
N GLY A 143 1.44 2.66 -1.01
CA GLY A 143 2.86 2.89 -0.80
C GLY A 143 3.51 4.01 -1.64
N TYR A 144 2.88 4.54 -2.69
CA TYR A 144 3.54 5.51 -3.58
C TYR A 144 4.03 6.76 -2.84
N ALA A 145 3.20 7.36 -2.01
CA ALA A 145 3.54 8.55 -1.22
C ALA A 145 4.04 8.24 0.20
N SER A 146 4.11 6.97 0.58
CA SER A 146 4.52 6.53 1.92
C SER A 146 6.02 6.74 2.18
N VAL A 147 6.39 6.76 3.46
CA VAL A 147 7.77 6.85 3.94
C VAL A 147 8.42 5.48 4.16
N VAL A 148 7.65 4.40 4.10
CA VAL A 148 8.14 3.04 4.42
C VAL A 148 8.30 2.17 3.18
N ALA A 149 9.30 1.27 3.22
CA ALA A 149 9.55 0.24 2.23
C ALA A 149 9.54 -1.15 2.92
N PRO A 150 8.50 -1.97 2.72
CA PRO A 150 8.51 -3.37 3.12
C PRO A 150 9.34 -4.20 2.14
N LEU A 151 10.40 -4.82 2.64
CA LEU A 151 11.36 -5.58 1.85
C LEU A 151 11.48 -7.02 2.34
N LEU A 152 11.70 -7.94 1.42
CA LEU A 152 12.00 -9.34 1.69
C LEU A 152 13.51 -9.53 1.84
N ASN A 153 13.93 -10.13 2.96
CA ASN A 153 15.33 -10.50 3.20
C ASN A 153 15.39 -11.93 3.75
N GLY A 154 15.67 -12.88 2.89
CA GLY A 154 15.56 -14.30 3.19
C GLY A 154 14.12 -14.66 3.60
N ARG A 155 13.97 -15.27 4.78
CA ARG A 155 12.66 -15.63 5.34
C ARG A 155 12.09 -14.54 6.27
N ARG A 156 12.37 -13.28 5.98
CA ARG A 156 11.89 -12.14 6.77
C ARG A 156 11.31 -11.06 5.87
N LYS A 157 10.18 -10.50 6.29
CA LYS A 157 9.64 -9.26 5.75
C LYS A 157 9.98 -8.14 6.74
N ILE A 158 10.74 -7.15 6.29
CA ILE A 158 11.24 -6.05 7.14
C ILE A 158 10.74 -4.74 6.55
N VAL A 159 10.16 -3.89 7.38
CA VAL A 159 9.68 -2.56 6.98
C VAL A 159 10.73 -1.52 7.37
N TYR A 160 11.25 -0.80 6.40
CA TYR A 160 12.27 0.23 6.58
C TYR A 160 11.68 1.63 6.40
N ASN A 161 12.10 2.59 7.23
CA ASN A 161 11.89 4.01 6.94
C ASN A 161 12.90 4.45 5.87
N CYS A 162 12.39 5.09 4.83
CA CYS A 162 13.16 5.45 3.65
C CYS A 162 12.79 6.85 3.11
N SER A 163 13.23 7.15 1.88
CA SER A 163 12.86 8.39 1.18
C SER A 163 11.37 8.44 0.81
N ILE A 164 10.82 9.63 0.73
CA ILE A 164 9.48 9.88 0.14
C ILE A 164 9.67 10.28 -1.32
N ALA A 165 8.80 9.81 -2.21
CA ALA A 165 8.85 10.16 -3.63
C ALA A 165 8.68 11.68 -3.83
N ARG A 166 9.57 12.29 -4.63
CA ARG A 166 9.45 13.69 -5.03
C ARG A 166 8.36 13.89 -6.08
N HIS A 167 8.23 12.93 -6.99
CA HIS A 167 7.28 12.99 -8.09
C HIS A 167 6.55 11.66 -8.18
N ILE A 168 5.23 11.74 -8.31
CA ILE A 168 4.32 10.59 -8.49
C ILE A 168 3.53 10.86 -9.77
N ILE A 169 3.70 10.00 -10.77
CA ILE A 169 3.06 10.14 -12.08
C ILE A 169 2.18 8.91 -12.31
N ILE A 170 0.88 9.11 -12.42
CA ILE A 170 -0.10 8.06 -12.66
C ILE A 170 -0.81 8.34 -13.99
N ASP A 171 -0.50 7.53 -14.97
CA ASP A 171 -1.19 7.56 -16.26
C ASP A 171 -2.43 6.68 -16.21
N LEU A 172 -3.60 7.29 -16.27
CA LEU A 172 -4.86 6.56 -16.18
C LEU A 172 -5.07 5.61 -17.34
N SER A 173 -4.55 5.94 -18.53
CA SER A 173 -4.66 5.05 -19.69
C SER A 173 -3.89 3.74 -19.50
N VAL A 174 -2.76 3.79 -18.75
CA VAL A 174 -1.98 2.61 -18.34
C VAL A 174 -2.68 1.90 -17.19
N ASN A 175 -3.07 2.64 -16.14
CA ASN A 175 -3.69 2.06 -14.94
C ASN A 175 -5.03 1.38 -15.23
N CYS A 176 -5.81 1.87 -16.19
CA CYS A 176 -7.04 1.19 -16.66
C CYS A 176 -6.75 -0.19 -17.28
N GLN A 177 -5.55 -0.43 -17.78
CA GLN A 177 -5.15 -1.71 -18.38
C GLN A 177 -4.45 -2.64 -17.37
N ALA A 178 -4.19 -2.18 -16.14
CA ALA A 178 -3.53 -2.99 -15.12
C ALA A 178 -4.27 -4.33 -14.88
N PRO A 179 -3.56 -5.41 -14.58
CA PRO A 179 -4.18 -6.69 -14.23
C PRO A 179 -5.23 -6.54 -13.14
N TYR A 180 -6.39 -7.19 -13.31
CA TYR A 180 -7.53 -7.04 -12.41
C TYR A 180 -7.23 -7.37 -10.95
N PRO A 181 -6.38 -8.38 -10.62
CA PRO A 181 -5.94 -8.62 -9.24
C PRO A 181 -5.28 -7.43 -8.57
N LEU A 182 -4.50 -6.62 -9.33
CA LEU A 182 -3.87 -5.41 -8.81
C LEU A 182 -4.90 -4.32 -8.51
N LEU A 183 -5.95 -4.20 -9.35
CA LEU A 183 -7.06 -3.28 -9.09
C LEU A 183 -7.84 -3.67 -7.83
N LEU A 184 -8.13 -4.97 -7.66
CA LEU A 184 -8.78 -5.49 -6.45
C LEU A 184 -7.89 -5.29 -5.21
N SER A 185 -6.57 -5.46 -5.36
CA SER A 185 -5.61 -5.19 -4.29
C SER A 185 -5.70 -3.75 -3.80
N GLY A 186 -5.73 -2.77 -4.71
CA GLY A 186 -5.88 -1.36 -4.31
C GLY A 186 -7.17 -1.06 -3.57
N VAL A 187 -8.29 -1.62 -4.03
CA VAL A 187 -9.58 -1.46 -3.32
C VAL A 187 -9.54 -2.18 -1.97
N GLY A 188 -8.94 -3.38 -1.89
CA GLY A 188 -8.77 -4.13 -0.65
C GLY A 188 -7.96 -3.36 0.40
N ASP A 189 -6.90 -2.66 -0.04
CA ASP A 189 -6.12 -1.78 0.81
C ASP A 189 -6.94 -0.55 1.27
N MET A 190 -7.70 0.08 0.36
CA MET A 190 -8.51 1.25 0.69
C MET A 190 -9.63 0.95 1.69
N ILE A 191 -10.37 -0.16 1.57
CA ILE A 191 -11.46 -0.47 2.50
C ILE A 191 -10.98 -0.69 3.93
N GLY A 192 -9.72 -1.06 4.12
CA GLY A 192 -9.09 -1.20 5.43
C GLY A 192 -9.03 0.09 6.24
N LYS A 193 -9.06 1.25 5.57
CA LYS A 193 -8.88 2.55 6.24
C LYS A 193 -9.98 2.87 7.26
N TYR A 194 -11.19 2.36 7.08
CA TYR A 194 -12.24 2.48 8.11
C TYR A 194 -11.87 1.77 9.41
N VAL A 195 -11.27 0.58 9.31
CA VAL A 195 -10.79 -0.18 10.47
C VAL A 195 -9.61 0.54 11.13
N ALA A 196 -8.65 1.00 10.32
CA ALA A 196 -7.47 1.72 10.82
C ALA A 196 -7.85 2.99 11.60
N ILE A 197 -8.77 3.80 11.08
CA ILE A 197 -9.21 5.02 11.75
C ILE A 197 -10.01 4.70 13.02
N LEU A 198 -10.89 3.69 13.00
CA LEU A 198 -11.62 3.26 14.20
C LEU A 198 -10.66 2.79 15.30
N ASP A 199 -9.66 1.98 14.98
CA ASP A 199 -8.62 1.57 15.93
C ASP A 199 -7.87 2.78 16.50
N TRP A 200 -7.57 3.78 15.66
CA TRP A 200 -6.89 4.99 16.09
C TRP A 200 -7.76 5.87 17.00
N GLU A 201 -9.07 5.99 16.70
CA GLU A 201 -10.04 6.66 17.57
C GLU A 201 -10.17 5.96 18.93
N ILE A 202 -10.25 4.63 18.95
CA ILE A 202 -10.32 3.82 20.19
C ILE A 202 -9.04 4.02 21.01
N SER A 203 -7.87 3.97 20.38
CA SER A 203 -6.61 4.18 21.09
C SER A 203 -6.48 5.61 21.64
N ARG A 204 -6.95 6.61 20.92
CA ARG A 204 -7.04 7.98 21.45
C ARG A 204 -7.92 8.03 22.70
N GLU A 205 -9.10 7.42 22.63
CA GLU A 205 -10.08 7.45 23.71
C GLU A 205 -9.57 6.77 24.98
N LEU A 206 -8.97 5.58 24.82
CA LEU A 206 -8.56 4.75 25.96
C LEU A 206 -7.16 5.06 26.49
N ASN A 207 -6.22 5.49 25.61
CA ASN A 207 -4.82 5.64 25.94
C ASN A 207 -4.30 7.08 25.78
N GLY A 208 -5.13 8.01 25.27
CA GLY A 208 -4.68 9.38 24.99
C GLY A 208 -3.66 9.45 23.84
N GLU A 209 -3.64 8.45 22.93
CA GLU A 209 -2.74 8.45 21.78
C GLU A 209 -2.96 9.68 20.92
N TYR A 210 -1.86 10.23 20.36
CA TYR A 210 -1.96 11.31 19.37
C TYR A 210 -2.94 10.92 18.25
N TYR A 211 -3.81 11.86 17.93
CA TYR A 211 -4.81 11.72 16.86
C TYR A 211 -4.97 13.06 16.14
N CYS A 212 -4.97 13.03 14.81
CA CYS A 212 -5.26 14.17 13.98
C CYS A 212 -6.58 13.96 13.23
N GLY A 213 -7.63 14.66 13.67
CA GLY A 213 -8.96 14.55 13.06
C GLY A 213 -8.97 14.93 11.59
N GLN A 214 -8.20 15.96 11.19
CA GLN A 214 -8.12 16.40 9.80
C GLN A 214 -7.52 15.32 8.89
N ILE A 215 -6.44 14.67 9.33
CA ILE A 215 -5.85 13.53 8.59
C ILE A 215 -6.85 12.38 8.50
N ALA A 216 -7.52 12.04 9.61
CA ALA A 216 -8.52 10.98 9.63
C ALA A 216 -9.68 11.27 8.67
N ASP A 217 -10.20 12.49 8.67
CA ASP A 217 -11.29 12.92 7.77
C ASP A 217 -10.86 12.86 6.30
N MET A 218 -9.63 13.24 5.97
CA MET A 218 -9.08 13.15 4.61
C MET A 218 -9.07 11.69 4.13
N VAL A 219 -8.54 10.78 4.95
CA VAL A 219 -8.48 9.34 4.64
C VAL A 219 -9.88 8.76 4.49
N LEU A 220 -10.79 9.02 5.42
CA LEU A 220 -12.16 8.51 5.35
C LEU A 220 -12.90 9.02 4.11
N LYS A 221 -12.74 10.30 3.77
CA LYS A 221 -13.35 10.88 2.55
C LYS A 221 -12.82 10.22 1.28
N ALA A 222 -11.51 10.01 1.18
CA ALA A 222 -10.91 9.32 0.03
C ALA A 222 -11.38 7.86 -0.05
N THR A 223 -11.52 7.19 1.10
CA THR A 223 -12.04 5.83 1.17
C THR A 223 -13.50 5.77 0.72
N ASP A 224 -14.35 6.72 1.16
CA ASP A 224 -15.75 6.84 0.71
C ASP A 224 -15.86 7.02 -0.81
N GLN A 225 -15.00 7.85 -1.40
CA GLN A 225 -14.95 8.08 -2.84
C GLN A 225 -14.53 6.81 -3.59
N CYS A 226 -13.49 6.12 -3.11
CA CYS A 226 -13.01 4.86 -3.69
C CYS A 226 -14.10 3.79 -3.62
N VAL A 227 -14.72 3.56 -2.45
CA VAL A 227 -15.78 2.55 -2.26
C VAL A 227 -16.99 2.83 -3.16
N THR A 228 -17.38 4.11 -3.30
CA THR A 228 -18.51 4.50 -4.16
C THR A 228 -18.22 4.22 -5.64
N ALA A 229 -17.00 4.50 -6.09
CA ALA A 229 -16.60 4.30 -7.49
C ALA A 229 -16.29 2.83 -7.83
N ALA A 230 -15.87 2.04 -6.83
CA ALA A 230 -15.34 0.68 -7.02
C ALA A 230 -16.33 -0.31 -7.65
N ALA A 231 -17.63 -0.07 -7.57
CA ALA A 231 -18.66 -0.88 -8.27
C ALA A 231 -18.38 -0.96 -9.79
N ASN A 232 -17.79 0.09 -10.38
CA ASN A 232 -17.44 0.16 -11.79
C ASN A 232 -16.01 -0.32 -12.11
N LEU A 233 -15.27 -0.82 -11.13
CA LEU A 233 -13.87 -1.26 -11.28
C LEU A 233 -13.73 -2.39 -12.32
N LYS A 234 -14.67 -3.33 -12.34
CA LYS A 234 -14.68 -4.45 -13.29
C LYS A 234 -14.84 -3.99 -14.74
N ALA A 235 -15.56 -2.90 -14.96
CA ALA A 235 -15.72 -2.27 -16.27
C ALA A 235 -14.48 -1.43 -16.67
N ARG A 236 -13.46 -1.33 -15.81
CA ARG A 236 -12.27 -0.51 -16.01
C ARG A 236 -12.61 0.98 -16.25
N ASP A 237 -13.67 1.42 -15.58
CA ASP A 237 -14.12 2.82 -15.66
C ASP A 237 -13.00 3.76 -15.17
N THR A 238 -12.69 4.76 -15.96
CA THR A 238 -11.58 5.69 -15.66
C THR A 238 -11.80 6.46 -14.35
N ALA A 239 -13.06 6.80 -14.01
CA ALA A 239 -13.36 7.50 -12.77
C ALA A 239 -13.16 6.57 -11.57
N ALA A 240 -13.48 5.28 -11.69
CA ALA A 240 -13.23 4.30 -10.63
C ALA A 240 -11.72 4.08 -10.42
N ILE A 241 -10.94 3.96 -11.51
CA ILE A 241 -9.48 3.82 -11.45
C ILE A 241 -8.84 5.09 -10.88
N ARG A 242 -9.30 6.27 -11.29
CA ARG A 242 -8.85 7.56 -10.73
C ARG A 242 -9.11 7.63 -9.22
N ALA A 243 -10.33 7.32 -8.78
CA ALA A 243 -10.68 7.37 -7.37
C ALA A 243 -9.82 6.41 -6.52
N ALA A 244 -9.54 5.21 -7.03
CA ALA A 244 -8.63 4.27 -6.37
C ALA A 244 -7.19 4.81 -6.33
N SER A 245 -6.66 5.33 -7.45
CA SER A 245 -5.29 5.86 -7.53
C SER A 245 -5.09 7.07 -6.60
N GLU A 246 -5.99 8.06 -6.68
CA GLU A 246 -5.93 9.27 -5.85
C GLU A 246 -6.12 8.94 -4.36
N GLY A 247 -7.04 8.00 -4.04
CA GLY A 247 -7.28 7.56 -2.68
C GLY A 247 -6.05 6.87 -2.05
N LEU A 248 -5.39 5.98 -2.81
CA LEU A 248 -4.18 5.31 -2.36
C LEU A 248 -3.01 6.29 -2.19
N ILE A 249 -2.84 7.25 -3.09
CA ILE A 249 -1.80 8.28 -2.96
C ILE A 249 -2.07 9.13 -1.71
N LEU A 250 -3.30 9.62 -1.54
CA LEU A 250 -3.68 10.43 -0.38
C LEU A 250 -3.50 9.66 0.94
N SER A 251 -3.80 8.35 0.97
CA SER A 251 -3.51 7.50 2.13
C SER A 251 -2.02 7.51 2.47
N GLY A 252 -1.15 7.34 1.47
CA GLY A 252 0.30 7.42 1.63
C GLY A 252 0.79 8.80 2.11
N GLU A 253 0.22 9.91 1.57
CA GLU A 253 0.51 11.27 2.05
C GLU A 253 0.10 11.44 3.52
N CYS A 254 -1.05 10.91 3.91
CA CYS A 254 -1.54 10.96 5.30
C CYS A 254 -0.64 10.18 6.26
N ILE A 255 -0.07 9.04 5.82
CA ILE A 255 0.97 8.32 6.57
C ILE A 255 2.19 9.22 6.79
N ALA A 256 2.65 9.88 5.72
CA ALA A 256 3.81 10.75 5.78
C ALA A 256 3.56 12.01 6.63
N PHE A 257 2.41 12.66 6.51
CA PHE A 257 1.98 13.79 7.35
C PHE A 257 1.89 13.41 8.83
N CYS A 258 1.36 12.23 9.13
CA CYS A 258 1.21 11.76 10.50
C CYS A 258 2.55 11.34 11.13
N GLY A 259 3.56 11.02 10.31
CA GLY A 259 4.82 10.43 10.76
C GLY A 259 4.67 8.99 11.25
N SER A 260 3.50 8.39 11.07
CA SER A 260 3.19 7.00 11.41
C SER A 260 2.11 6.46 10.49
N SER A 261 2.02 5.13 10.36
CA SER A 261 0.99 4.49 9.52
C SER A 261 -0.39 4.37 10.21
N ARG A 262 -0.61 5.07 11.34
CA ARG A 262 -1.90 5.04 12.06
C ARG A 262 -3.12 5.37 11.16
N PRO A 263 -3.07 6.39 10.30
CA PRO A 263 -4.22 6.74 9.48
C PRO A 263 -4.63 5.67 8.47
N ALA A 264 -3.73 4.74 8.16
CA ALA A 264 -3.90 3.80 7.06
C ALA A 264 -3.76 2.33 7.45
N SER A 265 -3.36 2.02 8.70
CA SER A 265 -3.02 0.66 9.11
C SER A 265 -3.44 0.41 10.55
N GLY A 266 -4.42 -0.44 10.75
CA GLY A 266 -4.95 -0.91 12.02
C GLY A 266 -4.94 -2.45 12.11
N THR A 267 -5.96 -3.00 12.72
CA THR A 267 -6.17 -4.46 12.89
C THR A 267 -6.12 -5.21 11.57
N GLU A 268 -6.72 -4.68 10.52
CA GLU A 268 -6.78 -5.29 9.19
C GLU A 268 -5.38 -5.55 8.62
N HIS A 269 -4.50 -4.57 8.74
CA HIS A 269 -3.11 -4.70 8.31
C HIS A 269 -2.31 -5.63 9.24
N MET A 270 -2.56 -5.58 10.54
CA MET A 270 -1.86 -6.45 11.48
C MET A 270 -2.16 -7.92 11.21
N ILE A 271 -3.41 -8.24 10.87
CA ILE A 271 -3.82 -9.58 10.48
C ILE A 271 -3.25 -9.96 9.10
N GLY A 272 -3.50 -9.14 8.07
CA GLY A 272 -3.04 -9.41 6.69
C GLY A 272 -1.52 -9.54 6.61
N GLN A 273 -0.78 -8.60 7.18
CA GLN A 273 0.69 -8.66 7.21
C GLN A 273 1.23 -9.85 8.03
N THR A 274 0.48 -10.35 9.01
CA THR A 274 0.86 -11.58 9.71
C THR A 274 0.78 -12.77 8.76
N TRP A 275 -0.26 -12.89 7.93
CA TRP A 275 -0.35 -13.94 6.92
C TRP A 275 0.77 -13.85 5.88
N GLU A 276 1.08 -12.63 5.39
CA GLU A 276 2.24 -12.40 4.52
C GLU A 276 3.56 -12.89 5.17
N VAL A 277 3.76 -12.59 6.46
CA VAL A 277 4.97 -13.04 7.19
C VAL A 277 4.99 -14.55 7.34
N MET A 278 3.85 -15.18 7.61
CA MET A 278 3.75 -16.64 7.68
C MET A 278 4.12 -17.29 6.33
N ASP A 279 3.73 -16.71 5.19
CA ASP A 279 4.16 -17.18 3.87
C ASP A 279 5.68 -17.05 3.69
N VAL A 280 6.26 -15.93 4.08
CA VAL A 280 7.72 -15.70 4.00
C VAL A 280 8.48 -16.67 4.92
N GLU A 281 7.99 -16.94 6.12
CA GLU A 281 8.54 -17.93 7.06
C GLU A 281 8.53 -19.35 6.46
N GLU A 282 7.49 -19.67 5.68
CA GLU A 282 7.36 -20.94 4.96
C GLU A 282 8.19 -20.96 3.66
N GLY A 283 8.83 -19.88 3.26
CA GLY A 283 9.61 -19.77 2.03
C GLY A 283 8.76 -19.53 0.78
N LYS A 284 7.53 -19.07 0.95
CA LYS A 284 6.61 -18.70 -0.13
C LYS A 284 6.71 -17.21 -0.43
N VAL A 285 6.31 -16.82 -1.62
CA VAL A 285 6.07 -15.42 -1.97
C VAL A 285 4.68 -15.04 -1.43
N PRO A 286 4.54 -13.94 -0.66
CA PRO A 286 3.22 -13.48 -0.21
C PRO A 286 2.31 -13.12 -1.39
N ASN A 287 1.02 -13.18 -1.17
CA ASN A 287 0.05 -12.68 -2.14
C ASN A 287 0.08 -11.14 -2.24
N LEU A 288 -0.80 -10.59 -3.07
CA LEU A 288 -0.93 -9.14 -3.20
C LEU A 288 -1.36 -8.51 -1.88
N HIS A 289 -0.60 -7.53 -1.42
CA HIS A 289 -0.76 -6.87 -0.12
C HIS A 289 -2.20 -6.46 0.17
N GLY A 290 -2.82 -5.70 -0.75
CA GLY A 290 -4.18 -5.22 -0.52
C GLY A 290 -5.25 -6.30 -0.58
N ILE A 291 -4.99 -7.47 -1.18
CA ILE A 291 -5.88 -8.64 -1.08
C ILE A 291 -5.88 -9.15 0.36
N GLU A 292 -4.71 -9.35 0.96
CA GLU A 292 -4.59 -9.83 2.34
C GLU A 292 -5.06 -8.78 3.37
N VAL A 293 -4.86 -7.49 3.09
CA VAL A 293 -5.44 -6.39 3.89
C VAL A 293 -6.97 -6.37 3.77
N GLY A 294 -7.52 -6.58 2.58
CA GLY A 294 -8.98 -6.70 2.38
C GLY A 294 -9.57 -7.86 3.18
N GLU A 295 -8.93 -9.01 3.15
CA GLU A 295 -9.29 -10.20 3.94
C GLU A 295 -9.21 -9.92 5.45
N GLY A 296 -8.14 -9.26 5.88
CA GLY A 296 -7.99 -8.75 7.25
C GLY A 296 -9.07 -7.73 7.63
N THR A 297 -9.53 -6.92 6.68
CA THR A 297 -10.63 -5.96 6.88
C THR A 297 -11.94 -6.66 7.18
N PHE A 298 -12.32 -7.67 6.39
CA PHE A 298 -13.53 -8.45 6.64
C PHE A 298 -13.48 -9.15 8.01
N THR A 299 -12.30 -9.65 8.37
CA THR A 299 -12.05 -10.26 9.69
C THR A 299 -12.22 -9.24 10.82
N ALA A 300 -11.60 -8.08 10.71
CA ALA A 300 -11.70 -7.01 11.71
C ALA A 300 -13.15 -6.49 11.86
N ILE A 301 -13.89 -6.36 10.76
CA ILE A 301 -15.30 -5.98 10.79
C ILE A 301 -16.11 -6.94 11.67
N GLU A 302 -15.92 -8.25 11.54
CA GLU A 302 -16.68 -9.21 12.36
C GLU A 302 -16.23 -9.22 13.83
N LEU A 303 -14.93 -8.97 14.10
CA LEU A 303 -14.46 -8.73 15.47
C LEU A 303 -15.16 -7.51 16.09
N PHE A 304 -15.23 -6.38 15.37
CA PHE A 304 -15.90 -5.17 15.85
C PHE A 304 -17.43 -5.35 15.98
N ARG A 305 -18.07 -6.05 15.04
CA ARG A 305 -19.50 -6.31 15.12
C ARG A 305 -19.87 -7.12 16.37
N ARG A 306 -19.08 -8.16 16.63
CA ARG A 306 -19.28 -8.98 17.84
C ARG A 306 -19.00 -8.15 19.11
N LEU A 307 -17.91 -7.37 19.12
CA LEU A 307 -17.58 -6.49 20.24
C LEU A 307 -18.69 -5.47 20.51
N TYR A 308 -19.26 -4.86 19.46
CA TYR A 308 -20.38 -3.92 19.58
C TYR A 308 -21.59 -4.52 20.31
N GLN A 309 -21.87 -5.79 20.07
CA GLN A 309 -23.00 -6.49 20.70
C GLN A 309 -22.73 -6.84 22.17
N GLU A 310 -21.49 -7.19 22.49
CA GLU A 310 -21.13 -7.82 23.77
C GLU A 310 -20.47 -6.84 24.77
N THR A 311 -19.96 -5.70 24.33
CA THR A 311 -19.27 -4.76 25.23
C THR A 311 -20.25 -3.86 26.00
N ASP A 312 -19.96 -3.67 27.30
CA ASP A 312 -20.58 -2.66 28.16
C ASP A 312 -19.76 -1.35 28.20
N ASP A 313 -18.57 -1.32 27.55
CA ASP A 313 -17.74 -0.12 27.43
C ASP A 313 -18.43 0.89 26.50
N ALA A 314 -19.14 1.85 27.10
CA ALA A 314 -19.96 2.81 26.37
C ALA A 314 -19.18 3.67 25.38
N PRO A 315 -18.01 4.23 25.69
CA PRO A 315 -17.12 4.90 24.73
C PRO A 315 -16.76 4.05 23.52
N VAL A 316 -16.25 2.83 23.74
CA VAL A 316 -15.85 1.91 22.66
C VAL A 316 -17.07 1.53 21.82
N LYS A 317 -18.19 1.20 22.44
CA LYS A 317 -19.46 0.89 21.74
C LYS A 317 -19.93 2.06 20.87
N ALA A 318 -19.87 3.27 21.37
CA ALA A 318 -20.28 4.46 20.63
C ALA A 318 -19.37 4.70 19.40
N LEU A 319 -18.05 4.50 19.55
CA LEU A 319 -17.09 4.60 18.44
C LEU A 319 -17.38 3.54 17.36
N ILE A 320 -17.51 2.28 17.73
CA ILE A 320 -17.84 1.21 16.78
C ILE A 320 -19.15 1.51 16.06
N GLY A 321 -20.17 1.99 16.78
CA GLY A 321 -21.50 2.31 16.23
C GLY A 321 -21.44 3.29 15.05
N LYS A 322 -20.51 4.25 15.04
CA LYS A 322 -20.31 5.19 13.93
C LYS A 322 -19.91 4.51 12.62
N TYR A 323 -19.19 3.39 12.69
CA TYR A 323 -18.61 2.71 11.52
C TYR A 323 -19.48 1.57 11.00
N LEU A 324 -20.50 1.13 11.72
CA LEU A 324 -21.38 0.04 11.26
C LEU A 324 -21.99 0.28 9.86
N PRO A 325 -22.44 1.50 9.50
CA PRO A 325 -22.94 1.75 8.14
C PRO A 325 -21.85 1.61 7.06
N ALA A 326 -20.61 1.99 7.36
CA ALA A 326 -19.49 1.78 6.45
C ALA A 326 -19.17 0.28 6.28
N PHE A 327 -19.21 -0.49 7.38
CA PHE A 327 -19.03 -1.93 7.36
C PHE A 327 -20.11 -2.66 6.53
N ASP A 328 -21.37 -2.17 6.55
CA ASP A 328 -22.43 -2.70 5.70
C ASP A 328 -22.16 -2.43 4.21
N ARG A 329 -21.69 -1.23 3.88
CA ARG A 329 -21.28 -0.87 2.49
C ARG A 329 -20.13 -1.73 2.00
N ILE A 330 -19.11 -1.99 2.86
CA ILE A 330 -17.99 -2.89 2.52
C ILE A 330 -18.51 -4.30 2.26
N GLY A 331 -19.42 -4.82 3.08
CA GLY A 331 -20.03 -6.12 2.86
C GLY A 331 -20.83 -6.20 1.55
N GLN A 332 -21.48 -5.11 1.14
CA GLN A 332 -22.14 -5.02 -0.17
C GLN A 332 -21.10 -4.99 -1.30
N LEU A 333 -20.09 -4.16 -1.20
CA LEU A 333 -19.01 -4.07 -2.19
C LEU A 333 -18.31 -5.43 -2.39
N GLN A 334 -18.09 -6.20 -1.32
CA GLN A 334 -17.51 -7.54 -1.41
C GLN A 334 -18.37 -8.50 -2.24
N ARG A 335 -19.70 -8.43 -2.16
CA ARG A 335 -20.61 -9.23 -3.01
C ARG A 335 -20.48 -8.88 -4.50
N GLU A 336 -20.18 -7.62 -4.81
CA GLU A 336 -20.04 -7.10 -6.18
C GLU A 336 -18.67 -7.42 -6.76
N LEU A 337 -17.59 -7.07 -6.04
CA LEU A 337 -16.21 -7.21 -6.52
C LEU A 337 -15.65 -8.62 -6.34
N ARG A 338 -16.10 -9.33 -5.29
CA ARG A 338 -15.60 -10.65 -4.92
C ARG A 338 -14.08 -10.65 -4.76
N ILE A 339 -13.56 -9.73 -3.92
CA ILE A 339 -12.16 -9.74 -3.53
C ILE A 339 -11.83 -11.15 -3.01
N PRO A 340 -10.85 -11.85 -3.61
CA PRO A 340 -10.62 -13.24 -3.30
C PRO A 340 -9.97 -13.43 -1.94
N PHE A 341 -10.09 -14.64 -1.38
CA PHE A 341 -9.44 -15.03 -0.13
C PHE A 341 -8.17 -15.83 -0.39
N THR A 342 -7.15 -15.58 0.40
CA THR A 342 -5.86 -16.29 0.37
C THR A 342 -5.75 -17.29 1.53
N VAL A 343 -6.43 -17.02 2.66
CA VAL A 343 -6.39 -17.80 3.89
C VAL A 343 -7.75 -18.41 4.19
N THR A 344 -7.93 -19.69 3.85
CA THR A 344 -9.15 -20.45 4.11
C THR A 344 -8.97 -21.58 5.14
N ASP A 345 -7.73 -21.86 5.53
CA ASP A 345 -7.45 -22.79 6.64
C ASP A 345 -7.72 -22.14 7.97
N ARG A 346 -8.59 -22.76 8.79
CA ARG A 346 -9.02 -22.22 10.09
C ARG A 346 -7.85 -21.95 11.04
N LYS A 347 -6.89 -22.87 11.10
CA LYS A 347 -5.76 -22.73 12.01
C LYS A 347 -4.91 -21.52 11.61
N ARG A 348 -4.58 -21.40 10.32
CA ARG A 348 -3.82 -20.28 9.79
C ARG A 348 -4.55 -18.95 9.97
N PHE A 349 -5.86 -18.94 9.73
CA PHE A 349 -6.72 -17.77 9.93
C PHE A 349 -6.68 -17.30 11.40
N THR A 350 -6.95 -18.20 12.36
CA THR A 350 -6.93 -17.90 13.80
C THR A 350 -5.54 -17.47 14.27
N GLU A 351 -4.48 -18.14 13.79
CA GLU A 351 -3.10 -17.79 14.13
C GLU A 351 -2.75 -16.38 13.63
N GLY A 352 -3.23 -15.96 12.45
CA GLY A 352 -3.07 -14.60 11.93
C GLY A 352 -3.64 -13.53 12.87
N ILE A 353 -4.82 -13.78 13.44
CA ILE A 353 -5.44 -12.88 14.42
C ILE A 353 -4.61 -12.82 15.72
N LEU A 354 -4.24 -13.97 16.26
CA LEU A 354 -3.51 -14.06 17.54
C LEU A 354 -2.12 -13.45 17.45
N ARG A 355 -1.35 -13.77 16.41
CA ARG A 355 -0.01 -13.19 16.17
C ARG A 355 -0.10 -11.72 15.74
N GLY A 356 -1.17 -11.35 15.05
CA GLY A 356 -1.42 -9.98 14.58
C GLY A 356 -1.34 -8.97 15.73
N ARG A 357 -1.83 -9.30 16.91
CA ARG A 357 -1.76 -8.45 18.12
C ARG A 357 -0.36 -7.88 18.39
N THR A 358 0.68 -8.66 18.20
CA THR A 358 2.07 -8.28 18.48
C THR A 358 2.86 -7.88 17.25
N PHE A 359 2.21 -7.78 16.08
CA PHE A 359 2.87 -7.44 14.83
C PHE A 359 3.53 -6.05 14.85
N ARG A 360 2.90 -5.12 15.54
CA ARG A 360 3.43 -3.75 15.79
C ARG A 360 3.08 -3.32 17.21
N ASP A 361 3.91 -2.45 17.76
CA ASP A 361 3.62 -1.76 19.03
C ASP A 361 2.55 -0.68 18.78
N ARG A 362 1.28 -1.12 18.80
CA ARG A 362 0.13 -0.22 18.61
C ARG A 362 -1.14 -0.84 19.21
N TYR A 363 -1.93 0.03 19.85
CA TYR A 363 -3.21 -0.38 20.42
C TYR A 363 -4.27 -0.50 19.31
N THR A 364 -4.93 -1.64 19.24
CA THR A 364 -6.01 -1.95 18.30
C THR A 364 -7.08 -2.80 19.01
N VAL A 365 -8.15 -3.16 18.31
CA VAL A 365 -9.15 -4.07 18.87
C VAL A 365 -8.55 -5.42 19.31
N LEU A 366 -7.47 -5.88 18.66
CA LEU A 366 -6.78 -7.11 19.10
C LEU A 366 -6.17 -6.96 20.48
N GLN A 367 -5.54 -5.81 20.77
CA GLN A 367 -5.01 -5.53 22.09
C GLN A 367 -6.13 -5.34 23.12
N TYR A 368 -7.20 -4.61 22.75
CA TYR A 368 -8.39 -4.46 23.59
C TYR A 368 -8.97 -5.81 24.01
N LEU A 369 -9.20 -6.72 23.06
CA LEU A 369 -9.70 -8.05 23.35
C LEU A 369 -8.75 -8.89 24.22
N TYR A 370 -7.45 -8.75 24.00
CA TYR A 370 -6.44 -9.43 24.82
C TYR A 370 -6.45 -8.94 26.25
N ASP A 371 -6.51 -7.63 26.49
CA ASP A 371 -6.53 -7.02 27.83
C ASP A 371 -7.78 -7.44 28.63
N HIS A 372 -8.87 -7.79 27.92
CA HIS A 372 -10.11 -8.33 28.52
C HIS A 372 -10.14 -9.87 28.57
N GLY A 373 -9.03 -10.56 28.20
CA GLY A 373 -8.95 -12.03 28.22
C GLY A 373 -9.85 -12.74 27.19
N ARG A 374 -10.22 -12.05 26.07
CA ARG A 374 -11.21 -12.52 25.11
C ARG A 374 -10.67 -12.76 23.70
N LEU A 375 -9.40 -12.45 23.42
CA LEU A 375 -8.85 -12.51 22.07
C LEU A 375 -8.97 -13.90 21.43
N GLU A 376 -8.65 -14.97 22.17
CA GLU A 376 -8.70 -16.35 21.66
C GLU A 376 -10.13 -16.76 21.31
N GLU A 377 -11.11 -16.46 22.18
CA GLU A 377 -12.53 -16.73 21.96
C GLU A 377 -13.03 -16.02 20.69
N TYR A 378 -12.67 -14.75 20.51
CA TYR A 378 -13.08 -13.99 19.34
C TYR A 378 -12.44 -14.52 18.06
N ALA A 379 -11.14 -14.79 18.09
CA ALA A 379 -10.37 -15.28 16.94
C ALA A 379 -10.97 -16.60 16.38
N ASP A 380 -11.35 -17.52 17.28
CA ASP A 380 -11.96 -18.78 16.87
C ASP A 380 -13.39 -18.60 16.33
N SER A 381 -14.17 -17.73 16.96
CA SER A 381 -15.62 -17.59 16.67
C SER A 381 -15.92 -16.88 15.37
N VAL A 382 -15.07 -15.91 14.93
CA VAL A 382 -15.34 -15.11 13.72
C VAL A 382 -15.04 -15.85 12.43
N TYR A 383 -14.24 -16.92 12.45
CA TYR A 383 -13.83 -17.66 11.26
C TYR A 383 -15.02 -18.07 10.38
N GLN A 384 -15.99 -18.81 10.94
CA GLN A 384 -17.11 -19.30 10.15
C GLN A 384 -17.94 -18.15 9.57
N THR A 385 -18.17 -17.10 10.36
CA THR A 385 -18.91 -15.93 9.93
C THR A 385 -18.21 -15.20 8.77
N VAL A 386 -16.89 -15.07 8.83
CA VAL A 386 -16.10 -14.44 7.75
C VAL A 386 -16.15 -15.29 6.49
N MET A 387 -15.96 -16.60 6.60
CA MET A 387 -16.01 -17.51 5.45
C MET A 387 -17.38 -17.47 4.78
N ASP A 388 -18.48 -17.59 5.54
CA ASP A 388 -19.84 -17.62 5.00
C ASP A 388 -20.27 -16.29 4.36
N LYS A 389 -19.84 -15.16 4.94
CA LYS A 389 -20.28 -13.84 4.47
C LYS A 389 -19.46 -13.27 3.33
N TYR A 390 -18.13 -13.53 3.32
CA TYR A 390 -17.19 -12.77 2.49
C TYR A 390 -16.32 -13.64 1.57
N CYS A 391 -16.11 -14.94 1.89
CA CYS A 391 -15.28 -15.82 1.08
C CYS A 391 -16.08 -16.44 -0.07
N PHE A 392 -16.18 -15.76 -1.20
CA PHE A 392 -16.87 -16.28 -2.38
C PHE A 392 -15.98 -17.17 -3.23
N ARG A 393 -14.67 -16.90 -3.29
CA ARG A 393 -13.65 -17.68 -4.01
C ARG A 393 -12.28 -17.44 -3.39
N THR A 394 -11.43 -18.43 -3.53
CA THR A 394 -10.00 -18.27 -3.22
C THR A 394 -9.30 -17.52 -4.36
N PHE A 395 -8.12 -16.97 -4.05
CA PHE A 395 -7.31 -16.24 -5.04
C PHE A 395 -6.94 -17.14 -6.23
N ARG A 396 -6.53 -18.39 -5.99
CA ARG A 396 -6.15 -19.34 -7.04
C ARG A 396 -7.32 -19.80 -7.90
N GLU A 397 -8.53 -19.92 -7.33
CA GLU A 397 -9.73 -20.22 -8.10
C GLU A 397 -10.14 -19.05 -9.02
N GLN A 398 -9.92 -17.83 -8.60
CA GLN A 398 -10.28 -16.65 -9.38
C GLN A 398 -9.21 -16.26 -10.41
N PHE A 399 -7.94 -16.49 -10.09
CA PHE A 399 -6.78 -16.12 -10.90
C PHE A 399 -5.79 -17.28 -11.00
N PRO A 400 -6.15 -18.39 -11.70
CA PRO A 400 -5.33 -19.61 -11.76
C PRO A 400 -3.98 -19.38 -12.45
N ASP A 401 -3.92 -18.44 -13.40
CA ASP A 401 -2.72 -18.13 -14.19
C ASP A 401 -1.86 -17.02 -13.57
N TRP A 402 -2.24 -16.49 -12.41
CA TRP A 402 -1.46 -15.47 -11.72
C TRP A 402 -0.19 -16.06 -11.11
N ASN A 403 0.94 -15.68 -11.67
CA ASN A 403 2.26 -15.97 -11.13
C ASN A 403 2.81 -14.65 -10.53
N ALA A 404 2.75 -14.55 -9.21
CA ALA A 404 3.30 -13.40 -8.47
C ALA A 404 4.83 -13.41 -8.50
#